data_76909fe30b0c19c452c6ec8fc000e4c2
#
_entry.id   76909fe30b0c19c452c6ec8fc000e4c2
#
_cell.length_a   1.000
_cell.length_b   1.000
_cell.length_c   1.000
_cell.angle_alpha   90.00
_cell.angle_beta   90.00
_cell.angle_gamma   90.00
#
_symmetry.space_group_name_H-M   'P 1'
#
loop_
_entity.id
_entity.type
_entity.pdbx_description
1 polymer ?
#
loop_
_entity_poly.entity_id
_entity_poly.type
_entity_poly.pdbx_seq_one_letter_code
_entity_poly.pdbx_strand_id
1 'polypeptide(L)'
;MNLSSKLLRICTGVQAAAIIAISMPVSTSYAAAPDPNWHVVKTQYKTDDYVIAGYEAKDFGISANGRTDVTEKIQTALDELYKIGGGTLFLPAGRYVVKGTLKIPQGVILAGDWQSPDENNGKAAGTILMAYSGRGENDINDNYDSETENMPFITLEPNASIKGINIWYPEQAPDNIVPYPTTIRMYDPKTWGADSTRISNVTFVNSYNAIRQGPYSSGCPNIE
;
A
#
# COMPACT_ATOMS: atom_id res chain seq x y z
N MET A 1 -30.72 36.37 79.19
CA MET A 1 -31.94 36.41 78.35
C MET A 1 -31.49 36.81 76.96
N ASN A 2 -31.30 35.86 76.06
CA ASN A 2 -31.22 36.07 74.60
C ASN A 2 -31.41 34.78 73.86
N LEU A 3 -32.46 34.70 73.13
CA LEU A 3 -32.76 33.58 72.22
C LEU A 3 -31.98 33.80 70.94
N SER A 4 -31.16 32.84 70.58
CA SER A 4 -30.47 32.78 69.31
C SER A 4 -31.25 31.91 68.32
N SER A 5 -31.70 32.51 67.26
CA SER A 5 -32.38 31.87 66.13
C SER A 5 -31.39 31.04 65.28
N LYS A 6 -31.58 29.75 65.17
CA LYS A 6 -30.88 28.83 64.24
C LYS A 6 -31.51 28.94 62.86
N LEU A 7 -30.76 29.47 61.89
CA LEU A 7 -31.06 29.38 60.48
C LEU A 7 -30.66 27.99 59.96
N LEU A 8 -31.63 27.21 59.55
CA LEU A 8 -31.44 25.95 58.88
C LEU A 8 -31.15 26.22 57.40
N ARG A 9 -29.94 25.97 56.95
CA ARG A 9 -29.60 25.97 55.52
C ARG A 9 -29.89 24.62 54.95
N ILE A 10 -30.86 24.56 54.05
CA ILE A 10 -31.14 23.40 53.22
C ILE A 10 -30.18 23.45 52.03
N CYS A 11 -29.20 22.55 52.00
CA CYS A 11 -28.36 22.29 50.81
C CYS A 11 -29.09 21.36 49.88
N THR A 12 -29.66 21.89 48.81
CA THR A 12 -30.16 21.09 47.70
C THR A 12 -28.95 20.60 46.87
N GLY A 13 -28.54 19.37 47.10
CA GLY A 13 -27.56 18.70 46.28
C GLY A 13 -28.16 18.32 44.91
N VAL A 14 -27.70 18.98 43.85
CA VAL A 14 -27.95 18.55 42.50
C VAL A 14 -26.96 17.41 42.20
N GLN A 15 -27.44 16.20 42.18
CA GLN A 15 -26.66 15.07 41.68
C GLN A 15 -26.61 15.14 40.15
N ALA A 16 -25.45 15.54 39.63
CA ALA A 16 -25.16 15.37 38.19
C ALA A 16 -24.94 13.90 37.90
N ALA A 17 -25.89 13.27 37.23
CA ALA A 17 -25.71 11.94 36.68
C ALA A 17 -24.74 12.02 35.50
N ALA A 18 -23.51 11.53 35.69
CA ALA A 18 -22.56 11.35 34.60
C ALA A 18 -23.04 10.21 33.71
N ILE A 19 -23.51 10.53 32.50
CA ILE A 19 -23.78 9.54 31.48
C ILE A 19 -22.42 9.10 30.92
N ILE A 20 -21.95 7.93 31.37
CA ILE A 20 -20.81 7.27 30.76
C ILE A 20 -21.29 6.67 29.43
N ALA A 21 -21.05 7.36 28.32
CA ALA A 21 -21.21 6.80 27.01
C ALA A 21 -20.14 5.71 26.81
N ILE A 22 -20.54 4.46 27.00
CA ILE A 22 -19.70 3.31 26.61
C ILE A 22 -19.75 3.25 25.09
N SER A 23 -18.72 3.80 24.44
CA SER A 23 -18.49 3.57 23.03
C SER A 23 -18.08 2.10 22.86
N MET A 24 -19.02 1.26 22.47
CA MET A 24 -18.70 -0.08 22.02
C MET A 24 -17.86 0.04 20.75
N PRO A 25 -16.71 -0.64 20.65
CA PRO A 25 -15.99 -0.70 19.39
C PRO A 25 -16.93 -1.35 18.36
N VAL A 26 -17.23 -0.64 17.28
CA VAL A 26 -17.88 -1.23 16.11
C VAL A 26 -16.87 -2.22 15.55
N SER A 27 -17.03 -3.50 15.87
CA SER A 27 -16.31 -4.55 15.20
C SER A 27 -16.81 -4.57 13.75
N THR A 28 -16.08 -3.95 12.84
CA THR A 28 -16.24 -4.20 11.41
C THR A 28 -15.86 -5.66 11.20
N SER A 29 -16.86 -6.53 11.07
CA SER A 29 -16.63 -7.89 10.61
C SER A 29 -16.19 -7.78 9.15
N TYR A 30 -14.88 -7.82 8.91
CA TYR A 30 -14.39 -8.08 7.57
C TYR A 30 -14.92 -9.46 7.17
N ALA A 31 -15.57 -9.53 6.01
CA ALA A 31 -15.89 -10.83 5.43
C ALA A 31 -14.56 -11.62 5.35
N ALA A 32 -14.62 -12.91 5.67
CA ALA A 32 -13.44 -13.76 5.55
C ALA A 32 -12.91 -13.67 4.12
N ALA A 33 -11.58 -13.65 4.00
CA ALA A 33 -10.95 -13.65 2.68
C ALA A 33 -11.45 -14.87 1.88
N PRO A 34 -11.66 -14.75 0.58
CA PRO A 34 -12.04 -15.89 -0.25
C PRO A 34 -10.91 -16.93 -0.26
N ASP A 35 -11.26 -18.19 -0.49
CA ASP A 35 -10.26 -19.22 -0.72
C ASP A 35 -9.48 -18.92 -2.01
N PRO A 36 -8.15 -19.10 -2.04
CA PRO A 36 -7.36 -18.83 -3.22
C PRO A 36 -7.71 -19.80 -4.35
N ASN A 37 -7.91 -19.26 -5.54
CA ASN A 37 -8.17 -20.02 -6.75
C ASN A 37 -6.94 -19.95 -7.67
N TRP A 38 -6.01 -20.89 -7.53
CA TRP A 38 -4.79 -20.92 -8.30
C TRP A 38 -5.03 -21.23 -9.77
N HIS A 39 -4.75 -20.27 -10.65
CA HIS A 39 -4.94 -20.40 -12.06
C HIS A 39 -3.98 -19.52 -12.87
N VAL A 40 -3.78 -19.88 -14.13
CA VAL A 40 -3.07 -19.02 -15.08
C VAL A 40 -4.01 -17.87 -15.47
N VAL A 41 -3.59 -16.64 -15.20
CA VAL A 41 -4.40 -15.47 -15.53
C VAL A 41 -4.37 -15.19 -17.03
N LYS A 42 -5.47 -14.65 -17.52
CA LYS A 42 -5.55 -14.17 -18.90
C LYS A 42 -5.15 -12.70 -18.94
N THR A 43 -4.04 -12.39 -19.60
CA THR A 43 -3.58 -11.04 -19.84
C THR A 43 -4.25 -10.42 -21.08
N GLN A 44 -4.39 -9.10 -21.08
CA GLN A 44 -4.84 -8.34 -22.25
C GLN A 44 -3.70 -8.14 -23.24
N TYR A 45 -2.48 -7.94 -22.70
CA TYR A 45 -1.28 -7.76 -23.50
C TYR A 45 -0.51 -9.07 -23.63
N LYS A 46 0.20 -9.23 -24.74
CA LYS A 46 1.02 -10.41 -24.99
C LYS A 46 2.17 -10.44 -23.97
N THR A 47 2.37 -11.58 -23.37
CA THR A 47 3.50 -11.83 -22.46
C THR A 47 4.08 -13.21 -22.75
N ASP A 48 5.39 -13.31 -22.61
CA ASP A 48 6.11 -14.59 -22.66
C ASP A 48 6.21 -15.25 -21.28
N ASP A 49 5.77 -14.53 -20.22
CA ASP A 49 5.77 -14.99 -18.85
C ASP A 49 4.34 -15.26 -18.35
N TYR A 50 4.06 -16.50 -17.99
CA TYR A 50 2.77 -16.87 -17.42
C TYR A 50 2.68 -16.44 -15.97
N VAL A 51 1.57 -15.76 -15.62
CA VAL A 51 1.26 -15.41 -14.23
C VAL A 51 0.26 -16.43 -13.68
N ILE A 52 0.64 -17.11 -12.61
CA ILE A 52 -0.26 -17.95 -11.83
C ILE A 52 -0.68 -17.14 -10.63
N ALA A 53 -1.96 -16.75 -10.57
CA ALA A 53 -2.51 -15.99 -9.46
C ALA A 53 -3.25 -16.89 -8.46
N GLY A 54 -3.10 -16.60 -7.17
CA GLY A 54 -3.98 -17.12 -6.13
C GLY A 54 -5.21 -16.22 -5.98
N TYR A 55 -5.01 -14.91 -6.14
CA TYR A 55 -6.07 -13.91 -6.13
C TYR A 55 -5.97 -12.95 -7.30
N GLU A 56 -7.13 -12.49 -7.75
CA GLU A 56 -7.26 -11.36 -8.67
C GLU A 56 -7.93 -10.16 -7.98
N ALA A 57 -7.80 -8.98 -8.57
CA ALA A 57 -8.40 -7.75 -8.05
C ALA A 57 -9.89 -7.87 -7.71
N LYS A 58 -10.64 -8.66 -8.51
CA LYS A 58 -12.09 -8.89 -8.31
C LYS A 58 -12.43 -9.57 -6.99
N ASP A 59 -11.55 -10.45 -6.49
CA ASP A 59 -11.78 -11.27 -5.29
C ASP A 59 -11.85 -10.40 -4.02
N PHE A 60 -11.21 -9.23 -4.05
CA PHE A 60 -11.24 -8.22 -2.97
C PHE A 60 -12.00 -6.95 -3.34
N GLY A 61 -12.71 -6.95 -4.46
CA GLY A 61 -13.43 -5.77 -4.95
C GLY A 61 -12.51 -4.57 -5.19
N ILE A 62 -11.28 -4.83 -5.66
CA ILE A 62 -10.29 -3.81 -6.04
C ILE A 62 -10.71 -3.24 -7.39
N SER A 63 -11.08 -1.95 -7.41
CA SER A 63 -11.62 -1.29 -8.60
C SER A 63 -10.54 -0.63 -9.43
N ALA A 64 -10.51 -0.93 -10.73
CA ALA A 64 -9.59 -0.35 -11.71
C ALA A 64 -10.13 0.94 -12.37
N ASN A 65 -11.00 1.70 -11.69
CA ASN A 65 -11.73 2.83 -12.29
C ASN A 65 -10.96 4.18 -12.31
N GLY A 66 -9.76 4.23 -11.73
CA GLY A 66 -8.94 5.43 -11.65
C GLY A 66 -9.51 6.56 -10.75
N ARG A 67 -10.43 6.24 -9.85
CA ARG A 67 -11.11 7.22 -8.97
C ARG A 67 -11.15 6.81 -7.52
N THR A 68 -11.46 5.55 -7.26
CA THR A 68 -11.62 5.00 -5.90
C THR A 68 -10.27 4.61 -5.35
N ASP A 69 -9.95 5.08 -4.15
CA ASP A 69 -8.77 4.63 -3.43
C ASP A 69 -8.90 3.13 -3.10
N VAL A 70 -7.92 2.36 -3.52
CA VAL A 70 -7.88 0.91 -3.33
C VAL A 70 -6.70 0.45 -2.47
N THR A 71 -6.01 1.39 -1.80
CA THR A 71 -4.82 1.11 -0.98
C THR A 71 -5.07 -0.04 0.00
N GLU A 72 -6.08 0.11 0.86
CA GLU A 72 -6.37 -0.89 1.90
C GLU A 72 -6.78 -2.25 1.32
N LYS A 73 -7.51 -2.25 0.21
CA LYS A 73 -7.95 -3.49 -0.43
C LYS A 73 -6.79 -4.27 -1.04
N ILE A 74 -5.86 -3.56 -1.70
CA ILE A 74 -4.62 -4.16 -2.21
C ILE A 74 -3.81 -4.71 -1.04
N GLN A 75 -3.60 -3.91 0.02
CA GLN A 75 -2.84 -4.36 1.18
C GLN A 75 -3.46 -5.59 1.84
N THR A 76 -4.79 -5.59 2.02
CA THR A 76 -5.51 -6.75 2.58
C THR A 76 -5.29 -8.01 1.74
N ALA A 77 -5.36 -7.91 0.41
CA ALA A 77 -5.14 -9.06 -0.47
C ALA A 77 -3.69 -9.59 -0.39
N LEU A 78 -2.70 -8.70 -0.28
CA LEU A 78 -1.30 -9.07 -0.09
C LEU A 78 -1.08 -9.76 1.25
N ASP A 79 -1.70 -9.24 2.32
CA ASP A 79 -1.60 -9.81 3.67
C ASP A 79 -2.27 -11.20 3.77
N GLU A 80 -3.39 -11.41 3.06
CA GLU A 80 -4.04 -12.72 3.00
C GLU A 80 -3.15 -13.75 2.26
N LEU A 81 -2.50 -13.37 1.16
CA LEU A 81 -1.52 -14.23 0.51
C LEU A 81 -0.36 -14.60 1.44
N TYR A 82 0.13 -13.64 2.21
CA TYR A 82 1.20 -13.91 3.19
C TYR A 82 0.76 -14.93 4.24
N LYS A 83 -0.47 -14.83 4.77
CA LYS A 83 -1.01 -15.75 5.77
C LYS A 83 -1.10 -17.20 5.29
N ILE A 84 -1.30 -17.41 3.99
CA ILE A 84 -1.37 -18.74 3.38
C ILE A 84 -0.01 -19.25 2.87
N GLY A 85 1.08 -18.53 3.14
CA GLY A 85 2.44 -18.92 2.78
C GLY A 85 2.98 -18.31 1.49
N GLY A 86 2.32 -17.30 0.94
CA GLY A 86 2.75 -16.58 -0.26
C GLY A 86 1.85 -16.80 -1.47
N GLY A 87 2.24 -16.21 -2.59
CA GLY A 87 1.50 -16.31 -3.84
C GLY A 87 1.41 -15.00 -4.60
N THR A 88 0.56 -14.95 -5.62
CA THR A 88 0.44 -13.80 -6.50
C THR A 88 -0.94 -13.16 -6.41
N LEU A 89 -0.96 -11.83 -6.16
CA LEU A 89 -2.11 -10.97 -6.43
C LEU A 89 -1.96 -10.41 -7.85
N PHE A 90 -2.94 -10.68 -8.70
CA PHE A 90 -2.97 -10.14 -10.05
C PHE A 90 -3.95 -8.96 -10.17
N LEU A 91 -3.45 -7.86 -10.69
CA LEU A 91 -4.23 -6.67 -11.03
C LEU A 91 -4.37 -6.59 -12.55
N PRO A 92 -5.55 -6.85 -13.13
CA PRO A 92 -5.78 -6.68 -14.57
C PRO A 92 -5.47 -5.28 -15.08
N ALA A 93 -5.37 -5.12 -16.39
CA ALA A 93 -5.19 -3.81 -17.01
C ALA A 93 -6.24 -2.79 -16.53
N GLY A 94 -5.81 -1.60 -16.12
CA GLY A 94 -6.65 -0.55 -15.60
C GLY A 94 -5.90 0.44 -14.72
N ARG A 95 -6.63 1.38 -14.10
CA ARG A 95 -6.06 2.44 -13.26
C ARG A 95 -6.50 2.26 -11.82
N TYR A 96 -5.53 2.13 -10.94
CA TYR A 96 -5.71 1.88 -9.51
C TYR A 96 -5.20 3.07 -8.71
N VAL A 97 -6.09 3.80 -8.06
CA VAL A 97 -5.71 4.93 -7.19
C VAL A 97 -5.18 4.39 -5.87
N VAL A 98 -3.95 4.75 -5.53
CA VAL A 98 -3.29 4.35 -4.28
C VAL A 98 -2.84 5.63 -3.57
N LYS A 99 -3.53 5.96 -2.47
CA LYS A 99 -3.26 7.18 -1.69
C LYS A 99 -2.35 6.95 -0.50
N GLY A 100 -2.21 5.72 -0.06
CA GLY A 100 -1.29 5.31 0.99
C GLY A 100 -0.05 4.63 0.42
N THR A 101 0.66 3.91 1.28
CA THR A 101 1.81 3.09 0.94
C THR A 101 1.42 1.61 0.90
N LEU A 102 2.17 0.82 0.15
CA LEU A 102 1.98 -0.62 0.06
C LEU A 102 3.23 -1.35 0.58
N LYS A 103 3.01 -2.43 1.30
CA LYS A 103 4.04 -3.34 1.71
C LYS A 103 3.76 -4.70 1.08
N ILE A 104 4.69 -5.19 0.26
CA ILE A 104 4.58 -6.51 -0.34
C ILE A 104 5.32 -7.49 0.58
N PRO A 105 4.59 -8.36 1.30
CA PRO A 105 5.18 -9.25 2.29
C PRO A 105 6.06 -10.33 1.66
N GLN A 106 6.86 -10.98 2.49
CA GLN A 106 7.72 -12.08 2.09
C GLN A 106 6.95 -13.18 1.35
N GLY A 107 7.50 -13.63 0.23
CA GLY A 107 6.91 -14.69 -0.60
C GLY A 107 5.69 -14.27 -1.42
N VAL A 108 5.33 -12.98 -1.39
CA VAL A 108 4.17 -12.45 -2.13
C VAL A 108 4.63 -11.72 -3.38
N ILE A 109 3.86 -11.87 -4.44
CA ILE A 109 4.08 -11.22 -5.74
C ILE A 109 2.88 -10.33 -6.05
N LEU A 110 3.14 -9.05 -6.29
CA LEU A 110 2.16 -8.15 -6.90
C LEU A 110 2.42 -8.14 -8.42
N ALA A 111 1.48 -8.66 -9.19
CA ALA A 111 1.60 -8.77 -10.63
C ALA A 111 0.51 -7.98 -11.35
N GLY A 112 0.84 -7.47 -12.52
CA GLY A 112 -0.09 -6.77 -13.39
C GLY A 112 -0.02 -7.25 -14.83
N ASP A 113 -0.86 -6.65 -15.65
CA ASP A 113 -0.91 -6.81 -17.08
C ASP A 113 -0.18 -5.62 -17.73
N TRP A 114 0.94 -5.85 -18.35
CA TRP A 114 1.86 -4.81 -18.79
C TRP A 114 2.21 -4.92 -20.25
N GLN A 115 2.37 -3.78 -20.89
CA GLN A 115 2.92 -3.68 -22.23
C GLN A 115 4.14 -2.76 -22.20
N SER A 116 5.21 -3.15 -22.87
CA SER A 116 6.40 -2.29 -23.02
C SER A 116 6.02 -0.94 -23.63
N PRO A 117 6.50 0.19 -23.04
CA PRO A 117 6.32 1.50 -23.65
C PRO A 117 6.77 1.58 -25.11
N ASP A 118 7.81 0.85 -25.48
CA ASP A 118 8.31 0.78 -26.86
C ASP A 118 7.27 0.23 -27.85
N GLU A 119 6.44 -0.70 -27.38
CA GLU A 119 5.33 -1.25 -28.16
C GLU A 119 4.08 -0.36 -28.17
N ASN A 120 4.05 0.67 -27.35
CA ASN A 120 2.92 1.58 -27.17
C ASN A 120 3.29 3.06 -27.39
N ASN A 121 4.18 3.34 -28.36
CA ASN A 121 4.59 4.71 -28.70
C ASN A 121 5.11 5.52 -27.48
N GLY A 122 5.86 4.91 -26.60
CA GLY A 122 6.42 5.52 -25.39
C GLY A 122 5.42 5.75 -24.26
N LYS A 123 4.20 5.19 -24.32
CA LYS A 123 3.16 5.38 -23.31
C LYS A 123 2.99 4.16 -22.44
N ALA A 124 2.81 4.38 -21.14
CA ALA A 124 2.42 3.34 -20.21
C ALA A 124 1.04 2.77 -20.55
N ALA A 125 0.95 1.44 -20.59
CA ALA A 125 -0.29 0.71 -20.85
C ALA A 125 -0.42 -0.49 -19.92
N GLY A 126 -1.64 -0.98 -19.73
CA GLY A 126 -1.93 -2.12 -18.86
C GLY A 126 -2.30 -1.70 -17.45
N THR A 127 -1.72 -2.36 -16.46
CA THR A 127 -1.95 -2.07 -15.03
C THR A 127 -1.18 -0.83 -14.62
N ILE A 128 -1.89 0.19 -14.14
CA ILE A 128 -1.31 1.47 -13.72
C ILE A 128 -1.69 1.75 -12.27
N LEU A 129 -0.72 1.74 -11.37
CA LEU A 129 -0.86 2.27 -10.01
C LEU A 129 -0.68 3.79 -10.05
N MET A 130 -1.71 4.53 -9.69
CA MET A 130 -1.67 5.99 -9.56
C MET A 130 -1.25 6.34 -8.14
N ALA A 131 0.00 6.80 -7.98
CA ALA A 131 0.62 7.07 -6.69
C ALA A 131 0.33 8.51 -6.23
N TYR A 132 -0.24 8.66 -5.03
CA TYR A 132 -0.58 9.95 -4.42
C TYR A 132 0.05 10.17 -3.05
N SER A 133 0.73 9.19 -2.47
CA SER A 133 1.35 9.32 -1.14
C SER A 133 2.65 10.10 -1.17
N GLY A 134 2.95 10.81 -0.08
CA GLY A 134 4.25 11.42 0.18
C GLY A 134 4.57 12.68 -0.63
N ARG A 135 3.58 13.33 -1.25
CA ARG A 135 3.82 14.55 -2.03
C ARG A 135 4.42 15.67 -1.17
N GLY A 136 5.59 16.16 -1.56
CA GLY A 136 6.33 17.20 -0.83
C GLY A 136 7.25 16.68 0.28
N GLU A 137 7.26 15.37 0.52
CA GLU A 137 8.18 14.76 1.47
C GLU A 137 9.55 14.59 0.81
N ASN A 138 10.61 14.95 1.55
CA ASN A 138 11.96 14.84 1.04
C ASN A 138 12.58 13.51 1.47
N ASP A 139 12.87 12.64 0.50
CA ASP A 139 13.46 11.34 0.77
C ASP A 139 14.98 11.28 0.59
N ILE A 140 15.63 12.37 0.16
CA ILE A 140 17.08 12.38 -0.05
C ILE A 140 17.86 11.99 1.20
N ASN A 141 17.25 12.25 2.36
CA ASN A 141 17.74 11.87 3.67
C ASN A 141 16.86 10.82 4.31
N ASP A 142 16.46 9.78 3.55
CA ASP A 142 15.70 8.66 4.12
C ASP A 142 16.24 8.36 5.51
N ASN A 143 15.40 8.55 6.51
CA ASN A 143 15.66 7.96 7.80
C ASN A 143 15.36 6.46 7.65
N TYR A 144 16.39 5.68 7.38
CA TYR A 144 16.29 4.24 7.15
C TYR A 144 15.58 3.49 8.28
N ASP A 145 15.59 4.08 9.46
CA ASP A 145 15.02 3.51 10.68
C ASP A 145 13.57 3.99 10.92
N SER A 146 13.06 4.93 10.13
CA SER A 146 11.71 5.45 10.30
C SER A 146 10.67 4.53 9.66
N GLU A 147 9.66 4.20 10.43
CA GLU A 147 8.47 3.48 9.96
C GLU A 147 7.33 4.43 9.59
N THR A 148 7.47 5.71 9.82
CA THR A 148 6.39 6.70 9.71
C THR A 148 6.73 7.91 8.85
N GLU A 149 8.02 8.24 8.70
CA GLU A 149 8.47 9.42 7.96
C GLU A 149 9.12 9.01 6.64
N ASN A 150 8.85 9.74 5.58
CA ASN A 150 9.37 9.49 4.23
C ASN A 150 9.15 8.05 3.77
N MET A 151 7.98 7.50 4.04
CA MET A 151 7.65 6.13 3.70
C MET A 151 7.66 5.94 2.18
N PRO A 152 8.36 4.94 1.66
CA PRO A 152 8.34 4.63 0.23
C PRO A 152 6.91 4.27 -0.20
N PHE A 153 6.60 4.53 -1.47
CA PHE A 153 5.30 4.16 -2.01
C PHE A 153 5.07 2.64 -1.94
N ILE A 154 6.10 1.85 -2.27
CA ILE A 154 6.08 0.39 -2.13
C ILE A 154 7.33 -0.08 -1.39
N THR A 155 7.14 -0.91 -0.37
CA THR A 155 8.24 -1.65 0.28
C THR A 155 8.16 -3.12 -0.12
N LEU A 156 9.27 -3.69 -0.61
CA LEU A 156 9.42 -5.12 -0.83
C LEU A 156 10.13 -5.76 0.37
N GLU A 157 9.48 -6.71 1.02
CA GLU A 157 10.14 -7.57 2.00
C GLU A 157 11.02 -8.64 1.31
N PRO A 158 11.92 -9.33 2.03
CA PRO A 158 12.71 -10.42 1.46
C PRO A 158 11.86 -11.44 0.69
N ASN A 159 12.31 -11.90 -0.46
CA ASN A 159 11.59 -12.79 -1.36
C ASN A 159 10.24 -12.24 -1.91
N ALA A 160 9.97 -10.95 -1.74
CA ALA A 160 8.82 -10.31 -2.37
C ALA A 160 9.14 -9.88 -3.80
N SER A 161 8.11 -9.76 -4.63
CA SER A 161 8.29 -9.35 -6.03
C SER A 161 7.18 -8.43 -6.51
N ILE A 162 7.53 -7.55 -7.44
CA ILE A 162 6.58 -6.76 -8.23
C ILE A 162 6.89 -6.93 -9.71
N LYS A 163 5.88 -7.20 -10.52
CA LYS A 163 6.08 -7.38 -11.96
C LYS A 163 4.90 -6.91 -12.81
N GLY A 164 5.22 -6.42 -14.01
CA GLY A 164 4.21 -6.09 -15.02
C GLY A 164 3.33 -4.92 -14.65
N ILE A 165 3.85 -3.88 -13.99
CA ILE A 165 3.08 -2.76 -13.46
C ILE A 165 3.70 -1.43 -13.88
N ASN A 166 2.84 -0.48 -14.24
CA ASN A 166 3.23 0.92 -14.38
C ASN A 166 2.90 1.68 -13.09
N ILE A 167 3.84 2.48 -12.60
CA ILE A 167 3.64 3.36 -11.45
C ILE A 167 3.69 4.80 -11.94
N TRP A 168 2.60 5.53 -11.77
CA TRP A 168 2.44 6.89 -12.26
C TRP A 168 2.11 7.85 -11.13
N TYR A 169 2.84 8.98 -11.08
CA TYR A 169 2.59 10.10 -10.18
C TYR A 169 1.78 11.18 -10.92
N PRO A 170 0.43 11.21 -10.82
CA PRO A 170 -0.42 12.12 -11.59
C PRO A 170 -0.23 13.59 -11.25
N GLU A 171 0.19 13.89 -10.02
CA GLU A 171 0.40 15.26 -9.52
C GLU A 171 1.83 15.77 -9.75
N GLN A 172 2.70 14.97 -10.38
CA GLN A 172 4.04 15.37 -10.76
C GLN A 172 4.07 15.83 -12.21
N ALA A 173 4.67 16.99 -12.45
CA ALA A 173 4.83 17.53 -13.78
C ALA A 173 6.28 17.97 -14.03
N PRO A 174 6.80 17.85 -15.26
CA PRO A 174 8.19 18.21 -15.59
C PRO A 174 8.54 19.68 -15.33
N ASP A 175 7.55 20.56 -15.42
CA ASP A 175 7.67 22.02 -15.21
C ASP A 175 7.42 22.44 -13.75
N ASN A 176 6.98 21.50 -12.89
CA ASN A 176 6.74 21.73 -11.48
C ASN A 176 7.10 20.49 -10.66
N ILE A 177 8.39 20.23 -10.53
CA ILE A 177 8.92 19.07 -9.82
C ILE A 177 8.75 19.25 -8.33
N VAL A 178 8.06 18.29 -7.69
CA VAL A 178 7.85 18.21 -6.24
C VAL A 178 8.54 16.96 -5.72
N PRO A 179 9.24 17.01 -4.57
CA PRO A 179 9.80 15.83 -3.95
C PRO A 179 8.73 14.79 -3.60
N TYR A 180 9.09 13.52 -3.76
CA TYR A 180 8.34 12.35 -3.31
C TYR A 180 9.31 11.34 -2.71
N PRO A 181 8.90 10.53 -1.74
CA PRO A 181 9.68 9.41 -1.26
C PRO A 181 10.02 8.42 -2.37
N THR A 182 10.97 7.55 -2.11
CA THR A 182 11.33 6.47 -3.03
C THR A 182 10.10 5.70 -3.47
N THR A 183 9.96 5.42 -4.76
CA THR A 183 8.82 4.68 -5.27
C THR A 183 8.86 3.23 -4.82
N ILE A 184 9.97 2.52 -5.00
CA ILE A 184 10.14 1.14 -4.53
C ILE A 184 11.39 1.04 -3.67
N ARG A 185 11.20 0.63 -2.42
CA ARG A 185 12.27 0.25 -1.52
C ARG A 185 12.41 -1.26 -1.46
N MET A 186 13.62 -1.78 -1.74
CA MET A 186 13.91 -3.21 -1.80
C MET A 186 14.55 -3.72 -0.51
N TYR A 187 14.01 -3.37 0.64
CA TYR A 187 14.43 -3.89 1.94
C TYR A 187 13.41 -3.55 3.02
N ASP A 188 13.38 -4.36 4.05
CA ASP A 188 12.67 -4.04 5.28
C ASP A 188 13.64 -3.36 6.25
N PRO A 189 13.36 -2.15 6.77
CA PRO A 189 14.21 -1.47 7.73
C PRO A 189 14.39 -2.22 9.05
N LYS A 190 13.47 -3.12 9.40
CA LYS A 190 13.57 -3.94 10.63
C LYS A 190 14.54 -5.10 10.47
N THR A 191 14.56 -5.72 9.32
CA THR A 191 15.37 -6.92 9.06
C THR A 191 16.62 -6.64 8.26
N TRP A 192 16.71 -5.45 7.62
CA TRP A 192 17.77 -5.04 6.70
C TRP A 192 17.99 -6.01 5.53
N GLY A 193 17.01 -6.89 5.29
CA GLY A 193 17.06 -7.90 4.25
C GLY A 193 16.44 -7.41 2.96
N ALA A 194 17.12 -7.69 1.85
CA ALA A 194 16.62 -7.53 0.49
C ALA A 194 16.77 -8.83 -0.31
N ASP A 195 16.93 -9.95 0.39
CA ASP A 195 17.25 -11.23 -0.21
C ASP A 195 16.18 -11.67 -1.21
N SER A 196 16.61 -11.97 -2.43
CA SER A 196 15.75 -12.49 -3.50
C SER A 196 14.52 -11.63 -3.83
N THR A 197 14.56 -10.33 -3.52
CA THR A 197 13.53 -9.41 -4.01
C THR A 197 13.67 -9.24 -5.53
N ARG A 198 12.53 -9.10 -6.22
CA ARG A 198 12.54 -8.95 -7.68
C ARG A 198 11.63 -7.83 -8.15
N ILE A 199 12.14 -7.02 -9.07
CA ILE A 199 11.39 -6.04 -9.84
C ILE A 199 11.58 -6.40 -11.31
N SER A 200 10.49 -6.65 -12.04
CA SER A 200 10.55 -6.96 -13.46
C SER A 200 9.40 -6.31 -14.24
N ASN A 201 9.70 -5.80 -15.43
CA ASN A 201 8.71 -5.17 -16.30
C ASN A 201 7.91 -4.06 -15.57
N VAL A 202 8.60 -3.17 -14.86
CA VAL A 202 7.99 -2.04 -14.15
C VAL A 202 8.37 -0.74 -14.85
N THR A 203 7.35 0.04 -15.22
CA THR A 203 7.55 1.37 -15.83
C THR A 203 7.26 2.45 -14.79
N PHE A 204 8.20 3.36 -14.59
CA PHE A 204 8.04 4.52 -13.72
C PHE A 204 7.71 5.75 -14.56
N VAL A 205 6.59 6.40 -14.25
CA VAL A 205 6.13 7.61 -14.92
C VAL A 205 6.10 8.77 -13.94
N ASN A 206 6.89 9.79 -14.19
CA ASN A 206 7.02 10.99 -13.36
C ASN A 206 7.46 10.69 -11.91
N SER A 207 8.16 9.59 -11.66
CA SER A 207 8.69 9.33 -10.32
C SER A 207 9.85 10.28 -9.99
N TYR A 208 9.90 10.76 -8.73
CA TYR A 208 11.02 11.56 -8.24
C TYR A 208 12.26 10.69 -8.00
N ASN A 209 12.08 9.59 -7.25
CA ASN A 209 13.04 8.51 -7.08
C ASN A 209 12.37 7.17 -7.39
N ALA A 210 12.95 6.38 -8.29
CA ALA A 210 12.32 5.14 -8.74
C ALA A 210 12.57 3.97 -7.76
N ILE A 211 13.82 3.57 -7.60
CA ILE A 211 14.18 2.37 -6.85
C ILE A 211 15.29 2.70 -5.87
N ARG A 212 15.14 2.19 -4.65
CA ARG A 212 16.19 2.22 -3.65
C ARG A 212 16.49 0.84 -3.11
N GLN A 213 17.70 0.43 -3.31
CA GLN A 213 18.30 -0.71 -2.66
C GLN A 213 18.95 -0.23 -1.36
N GLY A 214 18.70 -0.89 -0.25
CA GLY A 214 19.17 -0.45 1.06
C GLY A 214 20.70 -0.33 1.15
N PRO A 215 21.20 0.41 2.17
CA PRO A 215 22.62 0.67 2.32
C PRO A 215 23.44 -0.58 2.67
N TYR A 216 22.78 -1.60 3.17
CA TYR A 216 23.41 -2.85 3.62
C TYR A 216 22.77 -4.08 2.98
N SER A 217 22.34 -3.96 1.71
CA SER A 217 21.75 -5.11 1.04
C SER A 217 22.75 -6.26 0.99
N SER A 218 22.53 -7.23 1.86
CA SER A 218 23.32 -8.49 1.89
C SER A 218 22.78 -9.52 0.90
N GLY A 219 21.66 -9.22 0.23
CA GLY A 219 20.98 -10.13 -0.67
C GLY A 219 21.33 -9.93 -2.13
N CYS A 220 20.77 -10.79 -2.96
CA CYS A 220 20.86 -10.72 -4.42
C CYS A 220 19.53 -10.25 -5.00
N PRO A 221 19.19 -8.96 -4.96
CA PRO A 221 18.00 -8.44 -5.60
C PRO A 221 18.17 -8.53 -7.12
N ASN A 222 17.07 -8.76 -7.82
CA ASN A 222 17.02 -8.82 -9.27
C ASN A 222 16.14 -7.69 -9.83
N ILE A 223 16.68 -6.92 -10.76
CA ILE A 223 15.96 -5.86 -11.49
C ILE A 223 16.09 -6.15 -12.97
N GLU A 224 14.95 -6.40 -13.64
CA GLU A 224 14.85 -6.70 -15.07
C GLU A 224 13.91 -5.76 -15.80
#